data_775ad9511f46c22cc07ead40dcaa5ab2
#
_entry.id   775ad9511f46c22cc07ead40dcaa5ab2
#
_cell.length_a   1.000
_cell.length_b   1.000
_cell.length_c   1.000
_cell.angle_alpha   90.00
_cell.angle_beta   90.00
_cell.angle_gamma   90.00
#
_symmetry.space_group_name_H-M   'P 1'
#
loop_
_entity.id
_entity.type
_entity.pdbx_description
1 polymer ?
#
loop_
_entity_poly.entity_id
_entity_poly.type
_entity_poly.pdbx_seq_one_letter_code
_entity_poly.pdbx_strand_id
1 'polypeptide(L)'
;MSAENALKIWAEASRTAGAPWYLFRETLLCAAGYRNFPDTLTCPQIAVFGRDLAGLAEDVFPRLPREWELDTVNFARGDRNLLFRQNNKPVLELCILYGMENEGQAAAFDAQAGRAVRKVGSREVWHKLGALLPVYRKTVGKSVRRSILRLSENTFRDMLAMKGAASPDTVFYWDSLTNKSPAALSAALFGSSLSLTCNGTDYPVFSGYREYLTKIYGDYETGLTDEIGCGLTAADKEALKAHQARSFQALAFLEEVRREFGLRYYLLAGSVLGCVRHGGFIPWDDDIDVGIRIEELERFEEVVKEQLPKRLPKGFTLMQSGPNNPYPRMFSKICYDGRCCIDLWPLVPTYNQGLRAEYLWYFAKLITKVHYEKIGHEVTKFRKPVKILDRFLTDKMVMALARRNERKYAHKQPPAYINLYSIYRRHKETIQRTWLDTEATANFQGLEVPVVGCTEEYLTHMYGNYMAQPAPWNRASRHFARFYPTDSES
;
A
#
# COMPACT_ATOMS: atom_id res chain seq x y z
N MET A 1 0.23 -9.05 -22.24
CA MET A 1 0.16 -7.99 -23.27
C MET A 1 1.10 -6.91 -22.83
N SER A 2 1.90 -6.31 -23.72
CA SER A 2 2.74 -5.15 -23.38
C SER A 2 1.90 -3.89 -23.28
N ALA A 3 2.39 -2.88 -22.52
CA ALA A 3 1.74 -1.58 -22.40
C ALA A 3 1.54 -0.90 -23.77
N GLU A 4 2.54 -0.97 -24.63
CA GLU A 4 2.48 -0.41 -25.98
C GLU A 4 1.36 -1.01 -26.83
N ASN A 5 1.20 -2.35 -26.80
CA ASN A 5 0.13 -3.01 -27.52
C ASN A 5 -1.25 -2.60 -27.00
N ALA A 6 -1.41 -2.49 -25.69
CA ALA A 6 -2.67 -2.04 -25.10
C ALA A 6 -3.02 -0.62 -25.53
N LEU A 7 -2.03 0.29 -25.56
CA LEU A 7 -2.21 1.67 -26.02
C LEU A 7 -2.54 1.73 -27.52
N LYS A 8 -1.90 0.94 -28.37
CA LYS A 8 -2.21 0.87 -29.81
C LYS A 8 -3.65 0.37 -30.04
N ILE A 9 -4.08 -0.65 -29.33
CA ILE A 9 -5.46 -1.14 -29.39
C ILE A 9 -6.46 -0.05 -29.00
N TRP A 10 -6.19 0.66 -27.88
CA TRP A 10 -7.04 1.77 -27.46
C TRP A 10 -7.07 2.92 -28.48
N ALA A 11 -5.90 3.33 -28.98
CA ALA A 11 -5.78 4.41 -29.98
C ALA A 11 -6.57 4.08 -31.26
N GLU A 12 -6.53 2.85 -31.72
CA GLU A 12 -7.32 2.40 -32.88
C GLU A 12 -8.81 2.40 -32.59
N ALA A 13 -9.24 1.84 -31.46
CA ALA A 13 -10.65 1.77 -31.06
C ALA A 13 -11.26 3.19 -30.87
N SER A 14 -10.49 4.14 -30.37
CA SER A 14 -10.93 5.50 -30.06
C SER A 14 -10.79 6.50 -31.23
N ARG A 15 -10.21 6.10 -32.36
CA ARG A 15 -9.90 6.97 -33.50
C ARG A 15 -11.09 7.80 -33.99
N THR A 16 -12.28 7.24 -33.95
CA THR A 16 -13.51 7.88 -34.49
C THR A 16 -14.43 8.41 -33.40
N ALA A 17 -14.08 8.28 -32.13
CA ALA A 17 -14.96 8.64 -31.03
C ALA A 17 -15.06 10.15 -30.75
N GLY A 18 -14.11 10.95 -31.29
CA GLY A 18 -14.06 12.40 -31.06
C GLY A 18 -13.80 12.84 -29.61
N ALA A 19 -13.73 11.90 -28.68
CA ALA A 19 -13.46 12.16 -27.26
C ALA A 19 -11.95 12.20 -27.00
N PRO A 20 -11.41 13.29 -26.41
CA PRO A 20 -9.98 13.39 -26.13
C PRO A 20 -9.58 12.40 -25.05
N TRP A 21 -8.41 11.83 -25.21
CA TRP A 21 -7.74 11.03 -24.19
C TRP A 21 -6.25 11.39 -24.18
N TYR A 22 -5.58 11.13 -23.07
CA TYR A 22 -4.18 11.50 -22.90
C TYR A 22 -3.41 10.42 -22.17
N LEU A 23 -2.12 10.24 -22.49
CA LEU A 23 -1.24 9.49 -21.59
C LEU A 23 -1.27 10.14 -20.22
N PHE A 24 -1.28 9.32 -19.16
CA PHE A 24 -1.41 9.82 -17.80
C PHE A 24 -0.50 9.05 -16.83
N ARG A 25 -0.19 9.63 -15.68
CA ARG A 25 0.59 9.03 -14.60
C ARG A 25 1.90 8.41 -15.09
N GLU A 26 2.18 7.16 -14.70
CA GLU A 26 3.41 6.43 -15.03
C GLU A 26 3.56 6.22 -16.54
N THR A 27 2.48 6.08 -17.27
CA THR A 27 2.52 5.97 -18.74
C THR A 27 3.01 7.25 -19.39
N LEU A 28 2.52 8.41 -18.94
CA LEU A 28 2.99 9.72 -19.38
C LEU A 28 4.45 9.94 -18.96
N LEU A 29 4.80 9.57 -17.73
CA LEU A 29 6.16 9.66 -17.23
C LEU A 29 7.15 8.86 -18.09
N CYS A 30 6.79 7.63 -18.47
CA CYS A 30 7.61 6.79 -19.34
C CYS A 30 7.77 7.40 -20.74
N ALA A 31 6.67 7.91 -21.32
CA ALA A 31 6.71 8.53 -22.64
C ALA A 31 7.55 9.83 -22.65
N ALA A 32 7.44 10.66 -21.62
CA ALA A 32 8.15 11.92 -21.51
C ALA A 32 9.65 11.75 -21.20
N GLY A 33 9.98 10.85 -20.25
CA GLY A 33 11.33 10.65 -19.76
C GLY A 33 12.13 9.61 -20.55
N TYR A 34 11.59 8.40 -20.74
CA TYR A 34 12.29 7.34 -21.45
C TYR A 34 12.10 7.32 -22.96
N ARG A 35 11.08 7.99 -23.48
CA ARG A 35 10.63 7.84 -24.87
C ARG A 35 10.30 6.40 -25.26
N ASN A 36 10.00 5.58 -24.27
CA ASN A 36 9.73 4.14 -24.36
C ASN A 36 8.78 3.69 -23.24
N PHE A 37 8.10 2.55 -23.44
CA PHE A 37 7.32 1.87 -22.42
C PHE A 37 8.06 0.63 -21.95
N PRO A 38 8.73 0.67 -20.80
CA PRO A 38 9.48 -0.46 -20.28
C PRO A 38 8.56 -1.62 -19.89
N ASP A 39 9.07 -2.86 -19.88
CA ASP A 39 8.32 -4.06 -19.49
C ASP A 39 7.78 -3.99 -18.06
N THR A 40 8.36 -3.16 -17.21
CA THR A 40 7.89 -2.89 -15.85
C THR A 40 6.57 -2.12 -15.81
N LEU A 41 6.20 -1.43 -16.91
CA LEU A 41 4.89 -0.81 -17.08
C LEU A 41 3.88 -1.88 -17.55
N THR A 42 3.32 -2.62 -16.63
CA THR A 42 2.43 -3.76 -16.94
C THR A 42 0.99 -3.37 -17.23
N CYS A 43 0.56 -2.19 -16.81
CA CYS A 43 -0.78 -1.66 -17.03
C CYS A 43 -0.68 -0.16 -17.34
N PRO A 44 -0.78 0.25 -18.62
CA PRO A 44 -0.73 1.64 -18.96
C PRO A 44 -1.97 2.40 -18.47
N GLN A 45 -1.77 3.67 -18.09
CA GLN A 45 -2.80 4.57 -17.64
C GLN A 45 -3.02 5.67 -18.69
N ILE A 46 -4.29 5.92 -18.98
CA ILE A 46 -4.72 7.05 -19.81
C ILE A 46 -5.78 7.86 -19.06
N ALA A 47 -5.83 9.17 -19.31
CA ALA A 47 -6.85 10.05 -18.77
C ALA A 47 -7.94 10.28 -19.80
N VAL A 48 -9.19 10.26 -19.33
CA VAL A 48 -10.39 10.65 -20.08
C VAL A 48 -11.27 11.54 -19.22
N PHE A 49 -11.98 12.49 -19.82
CA PHE A 49 -12.93 13.30 -19.04
C PHE A 49 -14.19 12.52 -18.72
N GLY A 50 -14.71 12.70 -17.50
CA GLY A 50 -15.95 12.05 -17.07
C GLY A 50 -17.17 12.39 -17.93
N ARG A 51 -17.21 13.61 -18.50
CA ARG A 51 -18.25 14.06 -19.44
C ARG A 51 -18.30 13.22 -20.74
N ASP A 52 -17.15 12.67 -21.16
CA ASP A 52 -17.00 11.91 -22.42
C ASP A 52 -17.19 10.39 -22.19
N LEU A 53 -17.27 9.97 -20.94
CA LEU A 53 -17.24 8.54 -20.56
C LEU A 53 -18.42 7.76 -21.13
N ALA A 54 -19.62 8.36 -21.19
CA ALA A 54 -20.80 7.71 -21.76
C ALA A 54 -20.61 7.40 -23.26
N GLY A 55 -20.13 8.39 -24.04
CA GLY A 55 -19.84 8.19 -25.45
C GLY A 55 -18.72 7.17 -25.69
N LEU A 56 -17.67 7.19 -24.84
CA LEU A 56 -16.62 6.17 -24.90
C LEU A 56 -17.17 4.76 -24.64
N ALA A 57 -18.11 4.62 -23.68
CA ALA A 57 -18.72 3.34 -23.37
C ALA A 57 -19.60 2.81 -24.53
N GLU A 58 -20.23 3.70 -25.29
CA GLU A 58 -21.09 3.34 -26.43
C GLU A 58 -20.25 3.11 -27.71
N ASP A 59 -19.26 3.93 -27.97
CA ASP A 59 -18.56 3.96 -29.25
C ASP A 59 -17.20 3.22 -29.24
N VAL A 60 -16.49 3.19 -28.11
CA VAL A 60 -15.13 2.66 -28.00
C VAL A 60 -15.11 1.27 -27.39
N PHE A 61 -15.77 1.07 -26.23
CA PHE A 61 -15.70 -0.19 -25.51
C PHE A 61 -16.14 -1.41 -26.34
N PRO A 62 -17.17 -1.34 -27.20
CA PRO A 62 -17.55 -2.45 -28.07
C PRO A 62 -16.52 -2.82 -29.14
N ARG A 63 -15.56 -1.93 -29.43
CA ARG A 63 -14.47 -2.14 -30.41
C ARG A 63 -13.22 -2.74 -29.79
N LEU A 64 -13.14 -2.76 -28.45
CA LEU A 64 -12.04 -3.38 -27.74
C LEU A 64 -12.10 -4.91 -27.92
N PRO A 65 -10.95 -5.61 -27.77
CA PRO A 65 -10.93 -7.07 -27.85
C PRO A 65 -11.95 -7.70 -26.91
N ARG A 66 -12.66 -8.73 -27.38
CA ARG A 66 -13.71 -9.42 -26.60
C ARG A 66 -13.19 -10.05 -25.31
N GLU A 67 -11.90 -10.39 -25.25
CA GLU A 67 -11.22 -10.91 -24.08
C GLU A 67 -10.84 -9.83 -23.03
N TRP A 68 -11.08 -8.55 -23.33
CA TRP A 68 -10.92 -7.47 -22.37
C TRP A 68 -12.21 -7.30 -21.56
N GLU A 69 -12.13 -7.64 -20.30
CA GLU A 69 -13.24 -7.51 -19.36
C GLU A 69 -13.11 -6.24 -18.54
N LEU A 70 -14.17 -5.42 -18.48
CA LEU A 70 -14.22 -4.26 -17.60
C LEU A 70 -14.42 -4.70 -16.14
N ASP A 71 -13.50 -4.33 -15.26
CA ASP A 71 -13.55 -4.66 -13.84
C ASP A 71 -14.48 -3.71 -13.07
N THR A 72 -15.78 -3.93 -13.19
CA THR A 72 -16.79 -3.14 -12.46
C THR A 72 -16.78 -3.39 -10.95
N VAL A 73 -16.19 -4.48 -10.49
CA VAL A 73 -16.12 -4.83 -9.06
C VAL A 73 -15.09 -3.97 -8.33
N ASN A 74 -13.89 -3.77 -8.91
CA ASN A 74 -12.90 -2.89 -8.33
C ASN A 74 -13.35 -1.43 -8.34
N PHE A 75 -13.96 -0.98 -9.43
CA PHE A 75 -14.58 0.31 -9.51
C PHE A 75 -15.60 0.56 -8.37
N ALA A 76 -16.46 -0.41 -8.10
CA ALA A 76 -17.41 -0.34 -7.00
C ALA A 76 -16.77 -0.45 -5.61
N ARG A 77 -15.51 -0.91 -5.51
CA ARG A 77 -14.77 -1.01 -4.24
C ARG A 77 -14.07 0.28 -3.83
N GLY A 78 -13.97 1.27 -4.70
CA GLY A 78 -13.35 2.54 -4.37
C GLY A 78 -12.35 3.06 -5.38
N ASP A 79 -11.93 2.21 -6.31
CA ASP A 79 -11.15 2.65 -7.45
C ASP A 79 -12.09 3.43 -8.37
N ARG A 80 -11.91 4.74 -8.44
CA ARG A 80 -12.74 5.62 -9.29
C ARG A 80 -12.29 5.61 -10.74
N ASN A 81 -11.33 4.75 -11.07
CA ASN A 81 -10.81 4.49 -12.40
C ASN A 81 -11.42 3.23 -12.99
N LEU A 82 -11.49 3.14 -14.30
CA LEU A 82 -11.94 1.96 -14.99
C LEU A 82 -10.75 1.09 -15.33
N LEU A 83 -10.83 -0.18 -15.00
CA LEU A 83 -9.75 -1.13 -15.25
C LEU A 83 -10.23 -2.22 -16.22
N PHE A 84 -9.57 -2.34 -17.37
CA PHE A 84 -9.74 -3.47 -18.27
C PHE A 84 -8.78 -4.59 -17.91
N ARG A 85 -9.27 -5.82 -17.95
CA ARG A 85 -8.51 -7.05 -17.65
C ARG A 85 -8.60 -8.06 -18.78
N GLN A 86 -7.51 -8.78 -18.95
CA GLN A 86 -7.45 -9.98 -19.79
C GLN A 86 -6.91 -11.14 -18.93
N ASN A 87 -7.63 -12.24 -18.83
CA ASN A 87 -7.25 -13.39 -18.00
C ASN A 87 -6.93 -12.99 -16.54
N ASN A 88 -7.79 -12.14 -15.94
CA ASN A 88 -7.62 -11.55 -14.61
C ASN A 88 -6.40 -10.63 -14.40
N LYS A 89 -5.58 -10.37 -15.43
CA LYS A 89 -4.46 -9.44 -15.37
C LYS A 89 -4.91 -8.06 -15.88
N PRO A 90 -4.53 -6.96 -15.23
CA PRO A 90 -4.82 -5.62 -15.72
C PRO A 90 -4.10 -5.39 -17.06
N VAL A 91 -4.77 -4.74 -18.00
CA VAL A 91 -4.22 -4.43 -19.32
C VAL A 91 -4.30 -2.96 -19.69
N LEU A 92 -5.27 -2.22 -19.17
CA LEU A 92 -5.43 -0.77 -19.37
C LEU A 92 -6.23 -0.17 -18.23
N GLU A 93 -5.77 0.96 -17.69
CA GLU A 93 -6.49 1.75 -16.69
C GLU A 93 -6.90 3.11 -17.28
N LEU A 94 -8.20 3.43 -17.22
CA LEU A 94 -8.73 4.74 -17.55
C LEU A 94 -8.87 5.54 -16.25
N CYS A 95 -8.03 6.54 -16.10
CA CYS A 95 -8.11 7.55 -15.04
C CYS A 95 -9.15 8.59 -15.43
N ILE A 96 -10.22 8.69 -14.68
CA ILE A 96 -11.34 9.57 -15.03
C ILE A 96 -11.14 10.94 -14.39
N LEU A 97 -11.12 11.98 -15.24
CA LEU A 97 -11.01 13.38 -14.85
C LEU A 97 -12.42 13.95 -14.69
N TYR A 98 -12.83 14.23 -13.44
CA TYR A 98 -14.12 14.82 -13.14
C TYR A 98 -13.99 16.33 -13.01
N GLY A 99 -14.61 17.08 -13.91
CA GLY A 99 -14.76 18.52 -13.74
C GLY A 99 -15.79 18.82 -12.65
N MET A 100 -15.39 19.53 -11.62
CA MET A 100 -16.25 19.89 -10.49
C MET A 100 -16.04 21.36 -10.15
N GLU A 101 -17.09 22.02 -9.70
CA GLU A 101 -17.04 23.46 -9.40
C GLU A 101 -16.22 23.76 -8.13
N ASN A 102 -16.16 22.80 -7.19
CA ASN A 102 -15.45 23.00 -5.93
C ASN A 102 -15.18 21.66 -5.22
N GLU A 103 -14.35 21.72 -4.18
CA GLU A 103 -14.03 20.57 -3.32
C GLU A 103 -15.26 19.96 -2.63
N GLY A 104 -16.29 20.75 -2.33
CA GLY A 104 -17.52 20.28 -1.72
C GLY A 104 -18.27 19.31 -2.62
N GLN A 105 -18.31 19.56 -3.93
CA GLN A 105 -18.87 18.62 -4.92
C GLN A 105 -18.02 17.35 -5.00
N ALA A 106 -16.70 17.46 -4.98
CA ALA A 106 -15.80 16.30 -4.96
C ALA A 106 -16.01 15.45 -3.71
N ALA A 107 -16.14 16.06 -2.54
CA ALA A 107 -16.42 15.38 -1.29
C ALA A 107 -17.81 14.71 -1.28
N ALA A 108 -18.83 15.37 -1.82
CA ALA A 108 -20.18 14.79 -1.96
C ALA A 108 -20.18 13.57 -2.88
N PHE A 109 -19.48 13.67 -4.01
CA PHE A 109 -19.27 12.56 -4.94
C PHE A 109 -18.56 11.40 -4.27
N ASP A 110 -17.44 11.65 -3.56
CA ASP A 110 -16.70 10.62 -2.86
C ASP A 110 -17.55 9.96 -1.76
N ALA A 111 -18.33 10.72 -1.02
CA ALA A 111 -19.26 10.21 -0.02
C ALA A 111 -20.35 9.32 -0.63
N GLN A 112 -20.89 9.67 -1.80
CA GLN A 112 -21.89 8.86 -2.53
C GLN A 112 -21.26 7.55 -3.03
N ALA A 113 -20.13 7.62 -3.69
CA ALA A 113 -19.40 6.46 -4.16
C ALA A 113 -18.93 5.59 -2.97
N GLY A 114 -18.47 6.19 -1.87
CA GLY A 114 -18.12 5.50 -0.63
C GLY A 114 -19.30 4.74 0.02
N ARG A 115 -20.54 5.21 -0.13
CA ARG A 115 -21.74 4.45 0.31
C ARG A 115 -21.94 3.18 -0.53
N ALA A 116 -21.76 3.26 -1.84
CA ALA A 116 -21.83 2.11 -2.74
C ALA A 116 -20.74 1.08 -2.44
N VAL A 117 -19.49 1.53 -2.27
CA VAL A 117 -18.33 0.71 -1.85
C VAL A 117 -18.61 -0.03 -0.55
N ARG A 118 -19.16 0.64 0.47
CA ARG A 118 -19.48 -0.01 1.75
C ARG A 118 -20.53 -1.10 1.58
N LYS A 119 -21.53 -0.92 0.70
CA LYS A 119 -22.55 -1.95 0.40
C LYS A 119 -21.94 -3.17 -0.30
N VAL A 120 -21.06 -2.95 -1.27
CA VAL A 120 -20.35 -4.05 -1.96
C VAL A 120 -19.41 -4.76 -0.99
N GLY A 121 -18.55 -4.02 -0.28
CA GLY A 121 -17.58 -4.58 0.66
C GLY A 121 -18.20 -5.40 1.78
N SER A 122 -19.32 -4.94 2.36
CA SER A 122 -20.01 -5.71 3.40
C SER A 122 -20.57 -7.03 2.87
N ARG A 123 -21.18 -7.04 1.67
CA ARG A 123 -21.68 -8.26 1.04
C ARG A 123 -20.57 -9.24 0.68
N GLU A 124 -19.43 -8.73 0.26
CA GLU A 124 -18.27 -9.55 -0.07
C GLU A 124 -17.64 -10.20 1.16
N VAL A 125 -17.56 -9.47 2.28
CA VAL A 125 -17.12 -10.04 3.57
C VAL A 125 -18.05 -11.16 4.01
N TRP A 126 -19.37 -10.96 3.94
CA TRP A 126 -20.35 -11.99 4.24
C TRP A 126 -20.23 -13.19 3.29
N HIS A 127 -19.97 -12.94 2.00
CA HIS A 127 -19.73 -14.02 1.04
C HIS A 127 -18.48 -14.84 1.37
N LYS A 128 -17.37 -14.18 1.73
CA LYS A 128 -16.12 -14.84 2.14
C LYS A 128 -16.29 -15.63 3.44
N LEU A 129 -16.95 -15.05 4.43
CA LEU A 129 -17.24 -15.75 5.71
C LEU A 129 -18.19 -16.92 5.50
N GLY A 130 -19.22 -16.75 4.68
CA GLY A 130 -20.18 -17.81 4.38
C GLY A 130 -19.58 -18.92 3.52
N ALA A 131 -18.60 -18.63 2.68
CA ALA A 131 -17.89 -19.65 1.88
C ALA A 131 -17.09 -20.65 2.73
N LEU A 132 -16.83 -20.32 4.01
CA LEU A 132 -16.25 -21.24 4.99
C LEU A 132 -17.28 -22.27 5.51
N LEU A 133 -18.57 -22.05 5.27
CA LEU A 133 -19.65 -22.98 5.67
C LEU A 133 -20.10 -23.80 4.46
N PRO A 134 -20.01 -25.14 4.48
CA PRO A 134 -20.34 -26.03 3.34
C PRO A 134 -21.79 -25.80 2.82
N VAL A 135 -22.73 -25.52 3.69
CA VAL A 135 -24.14 -25.27 3.35
C VAL A 135 -24.32 -23.95 2.61
N TYR A 136 -23.63 -22.88 3.05
CA TYR A 136 -23.70 -21.56 2.40
C TYR A 136 -23.19 -21.61 0.95
N ARG A 137 -22.10 -22.36 0.72
CA ARG A 137 -21.48 -22.49 -0.62
C ARG A 137 -22.42 -23.09 -1.66
N LYS A 138 -23.30 -24.01 -1.25
CA LYS A 138 -24.27 -24.69 -2.15
C LYS A 138 -25.53 -23.86 -2.42
N THR A 139 -25.99 -23.08 -1.46
CA THR A 139 -27.35 -22.47 -1.51
C THR A 139 -27.33 -20.97 -1.72
N VAL A 140 -26.50 -20.22 -1.02
CA VAL A 140 -26.58 -18.75 -0.98
C VAL A 140 -25.45 -18.06 -1.77
N GLY A 141 -24.31 -18.73 -1.95
CA GLY A 141 -23.11 -18.13 -2.55
C GLY A 141 -23.32 -17.58 -3.97
N LYS A 142 -24.08 -18.27 -4.82
CA LYS A 142 -24.39 -17.81 -6.20
C LYS A 142 -25.29 -16.54 -6.18
N SER A 143 -26.24 -16.47 -5.26
CA SER A 143 -27.18 -15.33 -5.16
C SER A 143 -26.43 -14.08 -4.65
N VAL A 144 -25.55 -14.22 -3.65
CA VAL A 144 -24.76 -13.09 -3.14
C VAL A 144 -23.78 -12.58 -4.19
N ARG A 145 -23.11 -13.45 -4.95
CA ARG A 145 -22.23 -13.07 -6.05
C ARG A 145 -22.98 -12.27 -7.12
N ARG A 146 -24.17 -12.73 -7.55
CA ARG A 146 -25.02 -11.98 -8.50
C ARG A 146 -25.43 -10.61 -7.94
N SER A 147 -25.75 -10.54 -6.65
CA SER A 147 -26.09 -9.29 -5.98
C SER A 147 -24.94 -8.29 -5.91
N ILE A 148 -23.68 -8.77 -5.72
CA ILE A 148 -22.46 -7.94 -5.77
C ILE A 148 -22.27 -7.39 -7.18
N LEU A 149 -22.35 -8.25 -8.22
CA LEU A 149 -22.20 -7.84 -9.61
C LEU A 149 -23.24 -6.80 -10.01
N ARG A 150 -24.51 -7.06 -9.73
CA ARG A 150 -25.61 -6.10 -10.03
C ARG A 150 -25.42 -4.75 -9.33
N LEU A 151 -24.94 -4.76 -8.08
CA LEU A 151 -24.65 -3.52 -7.36
C LEU A 151 -23.48 -2.76 -7.98
N SER A 152 -22.46 -3.47 -8.44
CA SER A 152 -21.30 -2.89 -9.14
C SER A 152 -21.69 -2.27 -10.48
N GLU A 153 -22.51 -2.97 -11.26
CA GLU A 153 -23.04 -2.48 -12.54
C GLU A 153 -23.91 -1.23 -12.35
N ASN A 154 -24.78 -1.21 -11.33
CA ASN A 154 -25.60 -0.04 -11.03
C ASN A 154 -24.73 1.14 -10.60
N THR A 155 -23.72 0.93 -9.76
CA THR A 155 -22.79 1.99 -9.34
C THR A 155 -22.04 2.56 -10.55
N PHE A 156 -21.59 1.70 -11.45
CA PHE A 156 -20.95 2.12 -12.69
C PHE A 156 -21.89 2.95 -13.58
N ARG A 157 -23.13 2.50 -13.74
CA ARG A 157 -24.15 3.22 -14.52
C ARG A 157 -24.48 4.57 -13.90
N ASP A 158 -24.61 4.64 -12.57
CA ASP A 158 -24.84 5.92 -11.87
C ASP A 158 -23.68 6.90 -12.10
N MET A 159 -22.45 6.40 -12.17
CA MET A 159 -21.28 7.24 -12.44
C MET A 159 -21.18 7.68 -13.91
N LEU A 160 -21.58 6.83 -14.85
CA LEU A 160 -21.71 7.23 -16.27
C LEU A 160 -22.71 8.38 -16.45
N ALA A 161 -23.76 8.42 -15.61
CA ALA A 161 -24.76 9.47 -15.64
C ALA A 161 -24.32 10.79 -14.99
N MET A 162 -23.19 10.81 -14.27
CA MET A 162 -22.69 12.03 -13.62
C MET A 162 -21.98 12.92 -14.63
N LYS A 163 -22.68 13.96 -15.08
CA LYS A 163 -22.09 15.02 -15.88
C LYS A 163 -21.33 15.96 -14.95
N GLY A 164 -20.01 16.10 -15.17
CA GLY A 164 -19.23 17.16 -14.54
C GLY A 164 -19.61 18.55 -15.02
N ALA A 165 -19.09 19.61 -14.40
CA ALA A 165 -19.25 20.99 -14.86
C ALA A 165 -18.80 21.14 -16.31
N ALA A 166 -19.51 21.95 -17.10
CA ALA A 166 -19.23 22.13 -18.53
C ALA A 166 -17.86 22.80 -18.77
N SER A 167 -17.44 23.69 -17.88
CA SER A 167 -16.15 24.41 -17.94
C SER A 167 -15.58 24.56 -16.52
N PRO A 168 -15.07 23.50 -15.93
CA PRO A 168 -14.52 23.56 -14.58
C PRO A 168 -13.15 24.26 -14.59
N ASP A 169 -12.88 25.05 -13.54
CA ASP A 169 -11.52 25.56 -13.28
C ASP A 169 -10.59 24.46 -12.72
N THR A 170 -11.19 23.45 -12.11
CA THR A 170 -10.50 22.34 -11.47
C THR A 170 -11.06 21.00 -11.93
N VAL A 171 -10.19 20.06 -12.22
CA VAL A 171 -10.52 18.66 -12.45
C VAL A 171 -9.98 17.81 -11.30
N PHE A 172 -10.76 16.84 -10.90
CA PHE A 172 -10.42 15.90 -9.83
C PHE A 172 -10.22 14.50 -10.41
N TYR A 173 -9.21 13.80 -9.92
CA TYR A 173 -9.02 12.39 -10.21
C TYR A 173 -8.68 11.62 -8.94
N TRP A 174 -8.94 10.33 -8.94
CA TRP A 174 -8.62 9.45 -7.82
C TRP A 174 -7.37 8.65 -8.15
N ASP A 175 -6.39 8.75 -7.27
CA ASP A 175 -5.20 7.91 -7.35
C ASP A 175 -5.49 6.57 -6.66
N SER A 176 -5.37 5.49 -7.41
CA SER A 176 -5.56 4.12 -6.89
C SER A 176 -4.55 3.74 -5.80
N LEU A 177 -3.40 4.42 -5.73
CA LEU A 177 -2.37 4.16 -4.73
C LEU A 177 -2.66 4.85 -3.39
N THR A 178 -3.24 6.04 -3.42
CA THR A 178 -3.48 6.83 -2.20
C THR A 178 -4.88 6.66 -1.62
N ASN A 179 -5.90 6.31 -2.43
CA ASN A 179 -7.29 5.97 -2.07
C ASN A 179 -7.98 6.82 -0.98
N LYS A 180 -7.42 7.95 -0.57
CA LYS A 180 -7.94 8.71 0.57
C LYS A 180 -8.65 10.02 0.20
N SER A 181 -8.23 10.66 -0.86
CA SER A 181 -8.84 11.93 -1.32
C SER A 181 -8.62 12.12 -2.82
N PRO A 182 -9.55 12.77 -3.52
CA PRO A 182 -9.31 13.13 -4.91
C PRO A 182 -8.16 14.14 -5.01
N ALA A 183 -7.25 13.92 -5.96
CA ALA A 183 -6.24 14.90 -6.29
C ALA A 183 -6.84 15.96 -7.21
N ALA A 184 -6.58 17.24 -6.91
CA ALA A 184 -7.05 18.38 -7.70
C ALA A 184 -5.98 18.83 -8.69
N LEU A 185 -6.37 19.04 -9.93
CA LEU A 185 -5.54 19.61 -11.00
C LEU A 185 -6.25 20.83 -11.59
N SER A 186 -5.47 21.85 -12.00
CA SER A 186 -6.02 22.97 -12.77
C SER A 186 -6.52 22.45 -14.13
N ALA A 187 -7.73 22.81 -14.52
CA ALA A 187 -8.26 22.49 -15.84
C ALA A 187 -7.45 23.13 -16.98
N ALA A 188 -6.73 24.23 -16.68
CA ALA A 188 -5.83 24.90 -17.64
C ALA A 188 -4.70 23.98 -18.15
N LEU A 189 -4.30 22.97 -17.37
CA LEU A 189 -3.32 21.98 -17.82
C LEU A 189 -3.79 21.22 -19.08
N PHE A 190 -5.11 21.11 -19.28
CA PHE A 190 -5.74 20.36 -20.36
C PHE A 190 -6.25 21.25 -21.50
N GLY A 191 -5.71 22.48 -21.63
CA GLY A 191 -6.20 23.47 -22.58
C GLY A 191 -6.04 23.07 -24.04
N SER A 192 -5.01 22.31 -24.40
CA SER A 192 -4.81 21.75 -25.75
C SER A 192 -4.18 20.37 -25.71
N SER A 193 -4.36 19.64 -26.80
CA SER A 193 -3.69 18.36 -27.02
C SER A 193 -2.37 18.58 -27.75
N LEU A 194 -1.31 17.99 -27.22
CA LEU A 194 -0.01 17.85 -27.83
C LEU A 194 0.26 16.39 -28.16
N SER A 195 1.40 16.08 -28.76
CA SER A 195 1.82 14.74 -29.11
C SER A 195 3.22 14.46 -28.55
N LEU A 196 3.43 13.27 -28.00
CA LEU A 196 4.74 12.73 -27.67
C LEU A 196 5.00 11.46 -28.49
N THR A 197 6.12 11.46 -29.21
CA THR A 197 6.57 10.28 -29.93
C THR A 197 7.25 9.31 -28.96
N CYS A 198 6.76 8.07 -28.93
CA CYS A 198 7.26 7.00 -28.11
C CYS A 198 7.33 5.72 -28.95
N ASN A 199 8.51 5.11 -29.09
CA ASN A 199 8.75 3.96 -29.99
C ASN A 199 8.27 4.20 -31.42
N GLY A 200 8.44 5.42 -31.97
CA GLY A 200 8.01 5.78 -33.30
C GLY A 200 6.49 5.94 -33.49
N THR A 201 5.71 5.91 -32.41
CA THR A 201 4.26 6.15 -32.41
C THR A 201 3.96 7.41 -31.62
N ASP A 202 3.08 8.25 -32.17
CA ASP A 202 2.64 9.49 -31.56
C ASP A 202 1.43 9.25 -30.65
N TYR A 203 1.54 9.67 -29.38
CA TYR A 203 0.50 9.55 -28.39
C TYR A 203 0.05 10.92 -27.90
N PRO A 204 -1.25 11.13 -27.67
CA PRO A 204 -1.76 12.41 -27.20
C PRO A 204 -1.39 12.65 -25.74
N VAL A 205 -0.95 13.88 -25.47
CA VAL A 205 -0.70 14.39 -24.12
C VAL A 205 -1.30 15.78 -23.98
N PHE A 206 -1.65 16.17 -22.76
CA PHE A 206 -2.20 17.50 -22.49
C PHE A 206 -1.11 18.57 -22.41
N SER A 207 -1.43 19.81 -22.73
CA SER A 207 -0.45 20.92 -22.84
C SER A 207 0.39 21.13 -21.59
N GLY A 208 -0.19 21.01 -20.41
CA GLY A 208 0.48 21.16 -19.11
C GLY A 208 1.17 19.90 -18.59
N TYR A 209 1.44 18.89 -19.42
CA TYR A 209 1.98 17.61 -18.95
C TYR A 209 3.33 17.73 -18.20
N ARG A 210 4.18 18.68 -18.58
CA ARG A 210 5.47 18.89 -17.89
C ARG A 210 5.27 19.43 -16.49
N GLU A 211 4.39 20.42 -16.32
CA GLU A 211 4.02 20.97 -15.02
C GLU A 211 3.40 19.87 -14.12
N TYR A 212 2.51 19.06 -14.68
CA TYR A 212 1.93 17.91 -14.02
C TYR A 212 3.01 16.91 -13.54
N LEU A 213 3.91 16.50 -14.43
CA LEU A 213 4.97 15.55 -14.08
C LEU A 213 5.91 16.12 -13.01
N THR A 214 6.30 17.39 -13.12
CA THR A 214 7.13 18.05 -12.12
C THR A 214 6.41 18.12 -10.75
N LYS A 215 5.11 18.43 -10.76
CA LYS A 215 4.31 18.48 -9.53
C LYS A 215 4.18 17.12 -8.87
N ILE A 216 3.99 16.06 -9.65
CA ILE A 216 3.75 14.70 -9.12
C ILE A 216 5.06 13.95 -8.85
N TYR A 217 6.04 14.06 -9.72
CA TYR A 217 7.26 13.25 -9.68
C TYR A 217 8.54 14.05 -9.41
N GLY A 218 8.41 15.36 -9.14
CA GLY A 218 9.56 16.24 -8.91
C GLY A 218 10.44 16.36 -10.14
N ASP A 219 11.74 16.22 -9.96
CA ASP A 219 12.70 16.10 -11.08
C ASP A 219 12.57 14.69 -11.68
N TYR A 220 11.56 14.52 -12.52
CA TYR A 220 11.23 13.21 -13.08
C TYR A 220 12.24 12.71 -14.11
N GLU A 221 12.94 13.62 -14.81
CA GLU A 221 13.93 13.23 -15.81
C GLU A 221 15.15 12.58 -15.15
N THR A 222 15.71 13.20 -14.13
CA THR A 222 16.81 12.61 -13.34
C THR A 222 16.33 11.43 -12.51
N GLY A 223 15.16 11.52 -11.87
CA GLY A 223 14.62 10.47 -11.03
C GLY A 223 14.36 9.14 -11.74
N LEU A 224 14.18 9.12 -13.07
CA LEU A 224 14.04 7.88 -13.84
C LEU A 224 15.36 7.09 -13.95
N THR A 225 16.49 7.77 -13.86
CA THR A 225 17.84 7.17 -13.94
C THR A 225 18.50 7.00 -12.58
N ASP A 226 17.95 7.63 -11.53
CA ASP A 226 18.45 7.56 -10.16
C ASP A 226 18.03 6.25 -9.47
N GLU A 227 18.89 5.79 -8.55
CA GLU A 227 18.62 4.59 -7.74
C GLU A 227 17.37 4.76 -6.87
N ILE A 228 17.17 5.93 -6.27
CA ILE A 228 15.98 6.26 -5.46
C ILE A 228 14.72 6.43 -6.33
N GLY A 229 14.89 6.82 -7.60
CA GLY A 229 13.76 7.04 -8.52
C GLY A 229 13.11 8.42 -8.38
N CYS A 230 11.85 8.52 -8.86
CA CYS A 230 11.08 9.76 -8.88
C CYS A 230 10.34 10.01 -7.56
N GLY A 231 9.83 11.23 -7.38
CA GLY A 231 8.92 11.57 -6.28
C GLY A 231 9.56 12.25 -5.09
N LEU A 232 10.90 12.29 -5.00
CA LEU A 232 11.64 13.03 -3.99
C LEU A 232 12.46 14.15 -4.63
N THR A 233 12.50 15.30 -3.97
CA THR A 233 13.44 16.37 -4.34
C THR A 233 14.87 16.00 -3.92
N ALA A 234 15.87 16.73 -4.41
CA ALA A 234 17.25 16.54 -3.95
C ALA A 234 17.39 16.70 -2.42
N ALA A 235 16.68 17.70 -1.85
CA ALA A 235 16.65 17.91 -0.39
C ALA A 235 16.01 16.75 0.36
N ASP A 236 14.92 16.17 -0.17
CA ASP A 236 14.26 15.00 0.44
C ASP A 236 15.17 13.77 0.38
N LYS A 237 15.90 13.58 -0.72
CA LYS A 237 16.88 12.49 -0.87
C LYS A 237 18.03 12.60 0.15
N GLU A 238 18.57 13.80 0.37
CA GLU A 238 19.56 14.05 1.41
C GLU A 238 19.00 13.84 2.82
N ALA A 239 17.77 14.30 3.07
CA ALA A 239 17.10 14.05 4.34
C ALA A 239 16.86 12.55 4.59
N LEU A 240 16.49 11.79 3.56
CA LEU A 240 16.37 10.33 3.63
C LEU A 240 17.70 9.66 3.99
N LYS A 241 18.79 10.02 3.31
CA LYS A 241 20.14 9.50 3.63
C LYS A 241 20.57 9.83 5.06
N ALA A 242 20.32 11.06 5.52
CA ALA A 242 20.60 11.46 6.90
C ALA A 242 19.77 10.63 7.89
N HIS A 243 18.52 10.33 7.57
CA HIS A 243 17.67 9.47 8.39
C HIS A 243 18.15 8.01 8.39
N GLN A 244 18.50 7.44 7.24
CA GLN A 244 19.10 6.11 7.15
C GLN A 244 20.37 5.99 8.01
N ALA A 245 21.22 7.03 8.05
CA ALA A 245 22.38 7.06 8.92
C ALA A 245 22.00 7.00 10.42
N ARG A 246 20.89 7.64 10.83
CA ARG A 246 20.35 7.53 12.20
C ARG A 246 19.78 6.14 12.48
N SER A 247 19.08 5.55 11.53
CA SER A 247 18.55 4.20 11.64
C SER A 247 19.68 3.16 11.72
N PHE A 248 20.76 3.34 10.96
CA PHE A 248 21.96 2.51 11.08
C PHE A 248 22.62 2.64 12.47
N GLN A 249 22.73 3.86 13.01
CA GLN A 249 23.25 4.08 14.36
C GLN A 249 22.41 3.36 15.43
N ALA A 250 21.08 3.35 15.28
CA ALA A 250 20.21 2.59 16.16
C ALA A 250 20.36 1.08 15.99
N LEU A 251 20.60 0.58 14.76
CA LEU A 251 20.87 -0.84 14.51
C LEU A 251 22.19 -1.28 15.11
N ALA A 252 23.25 -0.49 14.97
CA ALA A 252 24.55 -0.76 15.57
C ALA A 252 24.46 -0.85 17.12
N PHE A 253 23.69 0.08 17.73
CA PHE A 253 23.38 0.02 19.14
C PHE A 253 22.61 -1.27 19.51
N LEU A 254 21.60 -1.67 18.76
CA LEU A 254 20.87 -2.91 19.03
C LEU A 254 21.79 -4.13 18.94
N GLU A 255 22.69 -4.17 17.98
CA GLU A 255 23.62 -5.29 17.83
C GLU A 255 24.64 -5.37 18.98
N GLU A 256 25.13 -4.23 19.44
CA GLU A 256 26.00 -4.15 20.62
C GLU A 256 25.28 -4.66 21.87
N VAL A 257 24.06 -4.17 22.14
CA VAL A 257 23.25 -4.58 23.28
C VAL A 257 22.84 -6.05 23.16
N ARG A 258 22.51 -6.53 21.95
CA ARG A 258 22.22 -7.95 21.72
C ARG A 258 23.35 -8.85 22.13
N ARG A 259 24.58 -8.53 21.73
CA ARG A 259 25.79 -9.34 22.06
C ARG A 259 26.08 -9.33 23.56
N GLU A 260 25.98 -8.16 24.18
CA GLU A 260 26.33 -8.01 25.61
C GLU A 260 25.30 -8.68 26.52
N PHE A 261 24.01 -8.57 26.23
CA PHE A 261 22.94 -9.07 27.07
C PHE A 261 22.35 -10.42 26.61
N GLY A 262 22.89 -11.02 25.55
CA GLY A 262 22.40 -12.30 25.02
C GLY A 262 20.96 -12.21 24.51
N LEU A 263 20.57 -11.08 23.90
CA LEU A 263 19.23 -10.90 23.33
C LEU A 263 19.15 -11.57 21.96
N ARG A 264 17.93 -11.84 21.51
CA ARG A 264 17.65 -12.36 20.16
C ARG A 264 16.70 -11.47 19.41
N TYR A 265 17.04 -11.20 18.16
CA TYR A 265 16.16 -10.56 17.19
C TYR A 265 16.51 -11.05 15.79
N TYR A 266 15.70 -10.72 14.81
CA TYR A 266 15.92 -11.02 13.40
C TYR A 266 15.54 -9.80 12.58
N LEU A 267 16.36 -9.41 11.61
CA LEU A 267 15.87 -8.50 10.59
C LEU A 267 14.74 -9.17 9.79
N LEU A 268 13.76 -8.39 9.38
CA LEU A 268 12.60 -8.86 8.64
C LEU A 268 12.42 -8.08 7.33
N ALA A 269 11.55 -8.59 6.49
CA ALA A 269 10.95 -7.91 5.34
C ALA A 269 11.94 -7.10 4.49
N GLY A 270 11.72 -5.78 4.35
CA GLY A 270 12.55 -4.86 3.57
C GLY A 270 13.99 -4.82 4.03
N SER A 271 14.24 -4.95 5.33
CA SER A 271 15.58 -4.91 5.90
C SER A 271 16.43 -6.12 5.50
N VAL A 272 15.85 -7.33 5.47
CA VAL A 272 16.54 -8.53 4.94
C VAL A 272 16.76 -8.41 3.44
N LEU A 273 15.77 -7.92 2.70
CA LEU A 273 15.90 -7.68 1.27
C LEU A 273 17.00 -6.68 0.97
N GLY A 274 17.12 -5.64 1.80
CA GLY A 274 18.18 -4.65 1.75
C GLY A 274 19.57 -5.28 1.94
N CYS A 275 19.76 -6.13 2.95
CA CYS A 275 21.00 -6.88 3.15
C CYS A 275 21.40 -7.66 1.90
N VAL A 276 20.46 -8.45 1.35
CA VAL A 276 20.76 -9.39 0.25
C VAL A 276 20.97 -8.67 -1.08
N ARG A 277 20.18 -7.65 -1.38
CA ARG A 277 20.17 -7.00 -2.70
C ARG A 277 21.07 -5.77 -2.78
N HIS A 278 21.24 -5.03 -1.66
CA HIS A 278 21.93 -3.75 -1.63
C HIS A 278 23.10 -3.70 -0.63
N GLY A 279 23.29 -4.74 0.18
CA GLY A 279 24.31 -4.76 1.23
C GLY A 279 24.01 -3.78 2.39
N GLY A 280 22.76 -3.35 2.56
CA GLY A 280 22.31 -2.38 3.54
C GLY A 280 20.89 -1.94 3.30
N PHE A 281 20.60 -0.65 3.42
CA PHE A 281 19.26 -0.14 3.10
C PHE A 281 18.91 -0.36 1.62
N ILE A 282 17.65 -0.65 1.36
CA ILE A 282 17.07 -0.36 0.06
C ILE A 282 17.13 1.17 -0.11
N PRO A 283 17.66 1.73 -1.22
CA PRO A 283 17.98 3.16 -1.30
C PRO A 283 16.82 4.12 -1.00
N TRP A 284 15.58 3.69 -1.25
CA TRP A 284 14.36 4.46 -0.99
C TRP A 284 13.62 4.05 0.28
N ASP A 285 14.17 3.15 1.11
CA ASP A 285 13.58 2.70 2.37
C ASP A 285 14.09 3.56 3.53
N ASP A 286 13.26 3.79 4.54
CA ASP A 286 13.55 4.74 5.60
C ASP A 286 13.50 4.15 7.02
N ASP A 287 13.16 2.87 7.16
CA ASP A 287 13.11 2.19 8.45
C ASP A 287 13.81 0.82 8.42
N ILE A 288 13.93 0.23 9.59
CA ILE A 288 14.48 -1.12 9.78
C ILE A 288 13.43 -1.95 10.52
N ASP A 289 13.05 -3.07 9.93
CA ASP A 289 12.13 -4.04 10.52
C ASP A 289 12.89 -5.07 11.34
N VAL A 290 12.62 -5.14 12.64
CA VAL A 290 13.20 -6.09 13.59
C VAL A 290 12.11 -6.94 14.20
N GLY A 291 12.20 -8.26 14.06
CA GLY A 291 11.31 -9.24 14.68
C GLY A 291 11.88 -9.80 15.96
N ILE A 292 11.05 -9.83 17.01
CA ILE A 292 11.41 -10.38 18.31
C ILE A 292 10.35 -11.40 18.70
N ARG A 293 10.76 -12.61 19.09
CA ARG A 293 9.79 -13.61 19.58
C ARG A 293 9.07 -13.07 20.83
N ILE A 294 7.77 -13.26 20.87
CA ILE A 294 6.93 -12.70 21.94
C ILE A 294 7.38 -13.14 23.33
N GLU A 295 8.00 -14.32 23.43
CA GLU A 295 8.53 -14.88 24.67
C GLU A 295 9.73 -14.09 25.20
N GLU A 296 10.46 -13.39 24.33
CA GLU A 296 11.67 -12.61 24.65
C GLU A 296 11.41 -11.10 24.63
N LEU A 297 10.25 -10.67 24.14
CA LEU A 297 9.96 -9.25 23.85
C LEU A 297 10.05 -8.37 25.10
N GLU A 298 9.50 -8.79 26.22
CA GLU A 298 9.47 -8.01 27.47
C GLU A 298 10.88 -7.70 27.96
N ARG A 299 11.73 -8.76 28.05
CA ARG A 299 13.14 -8.62 28.43
C ARG A 299 13.91 -7.75 27.43
N PHE A 300 13.63 -7.92 26.14
CA PHE A 300 14.27 -7.13 25.08
C PHE A 300 13.96 -5.64 25.24
N GLU A 301 12.68 -5.29 25.41
CA GLU A 301 12.24 -3.90 25.58
C GLU A 301 12.80 -3.26 26.87
N GLU A 302 12.86 -4.00 27.97
CA GLU A 302 13.44 -3.54 29.25
C GLU A 302 14.91 -3.18 29.08
N VAL A 303 15.71 -4.08 28.50
CA VAL A 303 17.14 -3.83 28.27
C VAL A 303 17.35 -2.66 27.31
N VAL A 304 16.62 -2.61 26.20
CA VAL A 304 16.72 -1.49 25.25
C VAL A 304 16.36 -0.17 25.91
N LYS A 305 15.28 -0.12 26.69
CA LYS A 305 14.85 1.08 27.42
C LYS A 305 15.91 1.58 28.40
N GLU A 306 16.59 0.68 29.08
CA GLU A 306 17.64 1.03 30.03
C GLU A 306 18.94 1.48 29.33
N GLN A 307 19.35 0.78 28.27
CA GLN A 307 20.65 1.01 27.62
C GLN A 307 20.63 2.16 26.60
N LEU A 308 19.47 2.43 25.97
CA LEU A 308 19.32 3.43 24.91
C LEU A 308 19.83 4.83 25.33
N PRO A 309 19.39 5.42 26.47
CA PRO A 309 19.83 6.75 26.87
C PRO A 309 21.30 6.80 27.33
N LYS A 310 21.91 5.64 27.60
CA LYS A 310 23.33 5.53 28.04
C LYS A 310 24.28 5.50 26.85
N ARG A 311 23.84 5.01 25.68
CA ARG A 311 24.70 4.67 24.55
C ARG A 311 24.41 5.47 23.29
N LEU A 312 23.17 5.93 23.10
CA LEU A 312 22.79 6.73 21.96
C LEU A 312 22.71 8.23 22.29
N PRO A 313 23.00 9.10 21.31
CA PRO A 313 22.84 10.55 21.47
C PRO A 313 21.42 10.94 21.88
N LYS A 314 21.31 12.13 22.48
CA LYS A 314 20.01 12.75 22.76
C LYS A 314 19.19 12.87 21.45
N GLY A 315 17.90 12.59 21.52
CA GLY A 315 16.99 12.54 20.37
C GLY A 315 16.47 11.14 20.08
N PHE A 316 17.25 10.10 20.42
CA PHE A 316 16.75 8.73 20.35
C PHE A 316 15.80 8.42 21.51
N THR A 317 14.68 7.79 21.18
CA THR A 317 13.65 7.40 22.16
C THR A 317 13.10 6.02 21.83
N LEU A 318 12.75 5.24 22.85
CA LEU A 318 11.95 4.02 22.70
C LEU A 318 10.48 4.37 22.90
N MET A 319 9.69 4.34 21.84
CA MET A 319 8.25 4.43 21.89
C MET A 319 7.66 3.05 22.15
N GLN A 320 7.12 2.82 23.35
CA GLN A 320 6.55 1.53 23.73
C GLN A 320 5.03 1.53 23.56
N SER A 321 4.51 0.40 23.09
CA SER A 321 3.08 0.10 23.09
C SER A 321 2.62 -0.20 24.52
N GLY A 322 1.56 0.45 24.98
CA GLY A 322 1.02 0.20 26.33
C GLY A 322 -0.26 0.98 26.64
N PRO A 323 -0.99 0.58 27.71
CA PRO A 323 -2.17 1.32 28.13
C PRO A 323 -1.77 2.70 28.66
N ASN A 324 -2.57 3.72 28.33
CA ASN A 324 -2.35 5.13 28.66
C ASN A 324 -1.09 5.75 27.98
N ASN A 325 -0.50 5.08 27.01
CA ASN A 325 0.56 5.65 26.19
C ASN A 325 -0.08 6.34 24.98
N PRO A 326 0.23 7.61 24.68
CA PRO A 326 -0.29 8.28 23.48
C PRO A 326 0.25 7.69 22.18
N TYR A 327 1.23 6.76 22.26
CA TYR A 327 1.76 6.08 21.09
C TYR A 327 0.72 5.13 20.47
N PRO A 328 0.31 5.37 19.22
CA PRO A 328 -0.87 4.73 18.63
C PRO A 328 -0.63 3.30 18.13
N ARG A 329 0.58 2.78 18.14
CA ARG A 329 0.90 1.47 17.56
C ARG A 329 0.83 0.35 18.60
N MET A 330 0.56 -0.86 18.13
CA MET A 330 0.49 -2.07 18.96
C MET A 330 1.86 -2.76 19.15
N PHE A 331 2.93 -2.15 18.66
CA PHE A 331 4.32 -2.62 18.73
C PHE A 331 5.23 -1.43 19.03
N SER A 332 6.42 -1.69 19.52
CA SER A 332 7.36 -0.64 19.94
C SER A 332 8.24 -0.18 18.78
N LYS A 333 8.80 1.02 18.89
CA LYS A 333 9.69 1.61 17.90
C LYS A 333 10.88 2.31 18.58
N ILE A 334 12.05 2.26 17.95
CA ILE A 334 13.14 3.19 18.25
C ILE A 334 13.05 4.34 17.25
N CYS A 335 12.92 5.56 17.76
CA CYS A 335 12.75 6.77 16.96
C CYS A 335 13.87 7.76 17.24
N TYR A 336 14.19 8.61 16.27
CA TYR A 336 15.03 9.79 16.42
C TYR A 336 14.19 11.03 16.09
N ASP A 337 14.09 11.96 17.07
CA ASP A 337 13.25 13.16 16.97
C ASP A 337 11.83 12.88 16.43
N GLY A 338 11.21 11.82 16.96
CA GLY A 338 9.86 11.40 16.61
C GLY A 338 9.72 10.60 15.30
N ARG A 339 10.78 10.50 14.47
CA ARG A 339 10.77 9.66 13.26
C ARG A 339 11.22 8.25 13.57
N CYS A 340 10.52 7.27 13.02
CA CYS A 340 10.86 5.86 13.18
C CYS A 340 12.21 5.52 12.53
N CYS A 341 13.09 4.92 13.31
CA CYS A 341 14.35 4.32 12.85
C CYS A 341 14.24 2.80 12.76
N ILE A 342 13.66 2.18 13.79
CA ILE A 342 13.50 0.72 13.87
C ILE A 342 12.12 0.37 14.38
N ASP A 343 11.42 -0.49 13.66
CA ASP A 343 10.19 -1.13 14.08
C ASP A 343 10.50 -2.44 14.82
N LEU A 344 10.01 -2.58 16.06
CA LEU A 344 10.19 -3.76 16.90
C LEU A 344 8.92 -4.62 16.86
N TRP A 345 8.87 -5.56 15.93
CA TRP A 345 7.70 -6.39 15.66
C TRP A 345 7.62 -7.61 16.58
N PRO A 346 6.53 -7.80 17.34
CA PRO A 346 6.32 -9.03 18.08
C PRO A 346 6.02 -10.18 17.11
N LEU A 347 6.84 -11.21 17.13
CA LEU A 347 6.63 -12.47 16.42
C LEU A 347 5.84 -13.42 17.32
N VAL A 348 4.59 -13.68 16.94
CA VAL A 348 3.61 -14.39 17.73
C VAL A 348 3.48 -15.85 17.25
N PRO A 349 3.56 -16.86 18.13
CA PRO A 349 3.39 -18.26 17.75
C PRO A 349 2.04 -18.54 17.10
N THR A 350 2.03 -19.24 15.97
CA THR A 350 0.82 -19.51 15.19
C THR A 350 0.92 -20.82 14.40
N TYR A 351 -0.19 -21.22 13.81
CA TYR A 351 -0.26 -22.34 12.84
C TYR A 351 -0.21 -21.79 11.41
N ASN A 352 0.35 -22.58 10.49
CA ASN A 352 0.49 -22.18 9.08
C ASN A 352 -0.88 -21.88 8.43
N GLN A 353 -1.91 -22.66 8.80
CA GLN A 353 -3.26 -22.52 8.25
C GLN A 353 -4.32 -23.09 9.22
N GLY A 354 -5.57 -22.95 8.85
CA GLY A 354 -6.71 -23.45 9.61
C GLY A 354 -7.34 -22.42 10.55
N LEU A 355 -8.47 -22.80 11.16
CA LEU A 355 -9.30 -21.89 11.98
C LEU A 355 -8.55 -21.23 13.14
N ARG A 356 -7.55 -21.89 13.72
CA ARG A 356 -6.75 -21.33 14.82
C ARG A 356 -5.90 -20.14 14.36
N ALA A 357 -5.28 -20.26 13.18
CA ALA A 357 -4.48 -19.20 12.59
C ALA A 357 -5.36 -18.02 12.13
N GLU A 358 -6.50 -18.32 11.50
CA GLU A 358 -7.46 -17.30 11.07
C GLU A 358 -8.04 -16.53 12.28
N TYR A 359 -8.42 -17.23 13.35
CA TYR A 359 -8.91 -16.58 14.56
C TYR A 359 -7.88 -15.62 15.14
N LEU A 360 -6.62 -16.07 15.31
CA LEU A 360 -5.53 -15.27 15.88
C LEU A 360 -5.35 -13.96 15.07
N TRP A 361 -5.33 -14.08 13.74
CA TRP A 361 -5.15 -12.97 12.84
C TRP A 361 -6.33 -11.99 12.84
N TYR A 362 -7.54 -12.47 12.62
CA TYR A 362 -8.72 -11.59 12.55
C TYR A 362 -9.04 -10.94 13.88
N PHE A 363 -8.82 -11.64 14.98
CA PHE A 363 -8.99 -11.06 16.30
C PHE A 363 -7.99 -9.94 16.56
N ALA A 364 -6.71 -10.12 16.21
CA ALA A 364 -5.70 -9.06 16.30
C ALA A 364 -6.09 -7.85 15.45
N LYS A 365 -6.51 -8.05 14.19
CA LYS A 365 -6.97 -6.94 13.33
C LYS A 365 -8.19 -6.21 13.88
N LEU A 366 -9.12 -6.90 14.53
CA LEU A 366 -10.28 -6.28 15.18
C LEU A 366 -9.84 -5.43 16.39
N ILE A 367 -9.03 -5.99 17.27
CA ILE A 367 -8.54 -5.30 18.48
C ILE A 367 -7.69 -4.08 18.11
N THR A 368 -6.81 -4.19 17.12
CA THR A 368 -6.02 -3.06 16.60
C THR A 368 -6.93 -1.92 16.11
N LYS A 369 -8.03 -2.25 15.43
CA LYS A 369 -8.99 -1.22 14.98
C LYS A 369 -9.75 -0.57 16.12
N VAL A 370 -10.12 -1.32 17.15
CA VAL A 370 -10.74 -0.75 18.36
C VAL A 370 -9.75 0.20 19.05
N HIS A 371 -8.49 -0.19 19.15
CA HIS A 371 -7.44 0.70 19.68
C HIS A 371 -7.31 1.98 18.85
N TYR A 372 -7.25 1.89 17.52
CA TYR A 372 -7.17 3.07 16.65
C TYR A 372 -8.38 4.00 16.79
N GLU A 373 -9.61 3.47 16.87
CA GLU A 373 -10.80 4.29 17.12
C GLU A 373 -10.71 5.05 18.45
N LYS A 374 -10.16 4.41 19.51
CA LYS A 374 -9.96 5.05 20.84
C LYS A 374 -9.00 6.23 20.83
N ILE A 375 -7.96 6.17 20.04
CA ILE A 375 -6.95 7.23 19.92
C ILE A 375 -7.29 8.27 18.84
N GLY A 376 -8.53 8.23 18.30
CA GLY A 376 -9.03 9.24 17.37
C GLY A 376 -8.73 8.96 15.89
N HIS A 377 -8.15 7.81 15.54
CA HIS A 377 -7.95 7.44 14.14
C HIS A 377 -9.25 6.88 13.53
N GLU A 378 -9.70 7.45 12.43
CA GLU A 378 -10.92 7.00 11.78
C GLU A 378 -10.77 5.59 11.18
N VAL A 379 -11.60 4.65 11.64
CA VAL A 379 -11.64 3.28 11.14
C VAL A 379 -12.70 3.15 10.06
N THR A 380 -12.28 3.00 8.82
CA THR A 380 -13.20 2.88 7.67
C THR A 380 -13.80 1.48 7.51
N LYS A 381 -13.02 0.41 7.80
CA LYS A 381 -13.46 -0.99 7.69
C LYS A 381 -13.94 -1.51 9.05
N PHE A 382 -15.08 -2.23 9.06
CA PHE A 382 -15.74 -2.76 10.28
C PHE A 382 -16.23 -1.70 11.28
N ARG A 383 -16.50 -0.49 10.82
CA ARG A 383 -16.86 0.67 11.66
C ARG A 383 -17.94 0.37 12.72
N LYS A 384 -19.04 -0.34 12.36
CA LYS A 384 -20.12 -0.67 13.32
C LYS A 384 -19.66 -1.55 14.48
N PRO A 385 -19.09 -2.77 14.27
CA PRO A 385 -18.61 -3.59 15.38
C PRO A 385 -17.46 -2.93 16.15
N VAL A 386 -16.59 -2.16 15.51
CA VAL A 386 -15.52 -1.42 16.18
C VAL A 386 -16.11 -0.37 17.12
N LYS A 387 -17.05 0.47 16.69
CA LYS A 387 -17.70 1.49 17.54
C LYS A 387 -18.50 0.88 18.70
N ILE A 388 -19.11 -0.28 18.50
CA ILE A 388 -19.78 -1.01 19.59
C ILE A 388 -18.75 -1.44 20.62
N LEU A 389 -17.67 -2.08 20.19
CA LEU A 389 -16.60 -2.55 21.10
C LEU A 389 -15.88 -1.37 21.77
N ASP A 390 -15.62 -0.28 21.05
CA ASP A 390 -15.03 0.93 21.58
C ASP A 390 -15.81 1.49 22.77
N ARG A 391 -17.13 1.46 22.70
CA ARG A 391 -18.04 1.93 23.77
C ARG A 391 -17.94 1.11 25.06
N PHE A 392 -17.66 -0.21 24.94
CA PHE A 392 -17.67 -1.13 26.07
C PHE A 392 -16.28 -1.50 26.59
N LEU A 393 -15.23 -1.33 25.78
CA LEU A 393 -13.87 -1.69 26.15
C LEU A 393 -13.08 -0.45 26.53
N THR A 394 -12.41 -0.48 27.69
CA THR A 394 -11.40 0.54 28.04
C THR A 394 -10.09 0.26 27.27
N ASP A 395 -9.20 1.25 27.15
CA ASP A 395 -7.90 1.06 26.51
C ASP A 395 -7.08 -0.05 27.22
N LYS A 396 -7.11 -0.09 28.55
CA LYS A 396 -6.49 -1.18 29.33
C LYS A 396 -7.05 -2.56 28.95
N MET A 397 -8.36 -2.69 28.74
CA MET A 397 -8.98 -3.94 28.31
C MET A 397 -8.56 -4.31 26.88
N VAL A 398 -8.51 -3.35 25.97
CA VAL A 398 -8.06 -3.54 24.60
C VAL A 398 -6.63 -4.07 24.56
N MET A 399 -5.72 -3.43 25.32
CA MET A 399 -4.33 -3.87 25.43
C MET A 399 -4.21 -5.26 26.09
N ALA A 400 -4.98 -5.54 27.15
CA ALA A 400 -5.00 -6.86 27.78
C ALA A 400 -5.47 -7.96 26.82
N LEU A 401 -6.50 -7.68 26.01
CA LEU A 401 -6.99 -8.60 24.98
C LEU A 401 -5.94 -8.83 23.88
N ALA A 402 -5.22 -7.80 23.47
CA ALA A 402 -4.14 -7.91 22.52
C ALA A 402 -3.00 -8.81 23.06
N ARG A 403 -2.51 -8.52 24.27
CA ARG A 403 -1.46 -9.33 24.93
C ARG A 403 -1.88 -10.78 25.18
N ARG A 404 -3.15 -11.01 25.55
CA ARG A 404 -3.70 -12.37 25.67
C ARG A 404 -3.73 -13.08 24.32
N ASN A 405 -4.07 -12.40 23.24
CA ASN A 405 -4.08 -12.98 21.90
C ASN A 405 -2.67 -13.32 21.42
N GLU A 406 -1.70 -12.45 21.66
CA GLU A 406 -0.29 -12.65 21.32
C GLU A 406 0.30 -13.91 22.01
N ARG A 407 -0.04 -14.14 23.27
CA ARG A 407 0.46 -15.26 24.06
C ARG A 407 -0.39 -16.53 23.95
N LYS A 408 -1.45 -16.52 23.14
CA LYS A 408 -2.46 -17.61 23.08
C LYS A 408 -1.88 -18.99 22.79
N TYR A 409 -0.85 -19.08 21.96
CA TYR A 409 -0.24 -20.33 21.53
C TYR A 409 1.22 -20.50 21.98
N ALA A 410 1.75 -19.60 22.81
CA ALA A 410 3.15 -19.62 23.25
C ALA A 410 3.56 -20.99 23.85
N HIS A 411 2.70 -21.58 24.70
CA HIS A 411 2.97 -22.87 25.34
C HIS A 411 2.73 -24.10 24.47
N LYS A 412 2.21 -23.93 23.23
CA LYS A 412 1.86 -25.05 22.34
C LYS A 412 2.92 -25.34 21.28
N GLN A 413 3.99 -24.57 21.26
CA GLN A 413 5.08 -24.67 20.28
C GLN A 413 4.59 -24.92 18.83
N PRO A 414 3.70 -24.09 18.27
CA PRO A 414 3.19 -24.28 16.92
C PRO A 414 4.31 -24.11 15.88
N PRO A 415 4.11 -24.63 14.65
CA PRO A 415 5.16 -24.70 13.63
C PRO A 415 5.59 -23.36 13.03
N ALA A 416 4.94 -22.27 13.38
CA ALA A 416 5.21 -20.97 12.79
C ALA A 416 5.06 -19.81 13.78
N TYR A 417 5.58 -18.66 13.38
CA TYR A 417 5.35 -17.36 13.97
C TYR A 417 4.70 -16.41 12.98
N ILE A 418 4.08 -15.33 13.44
CA ILE A 418 3.42 -14.34 12.61
C ILE A 418 3.58 -12.93 13.18
N ASN A 419 3.80 -11.93 12.30
CA ASN A 419 3.61 -10.53 12.64
C ASN A 419 2.13 -10.16 12.49
N LEU A 420 1.43 -9.95 13.62
CA LEU A 420 0.00 -9.67 13.64
C LEU A 420 -0.35 -8.22 13.21
N TYR A 421 0.59 -7.30 13.27
CA TYR A 421 0.35 -5.87 13.14
C TYR A 421 0.76 -5.29 11.79
N SER A 422 1.47 -6.07 10.97
CA SER A 422 1.83 -5.71 9.61
C SER A 422 0.62 -5.51 8.70
N ILE A 423 0.82 -4.72 7.63
CA ILE A 423 -0.19 -4.45 6.60
C ILE A 423 -0.36 -5.57 5.56
N TYR A 424 0.60 -6.47 5.46
CA TYR A 424 0.57 -7.57 4.50
C TYR A 424 -0.48 -8.63 4.84
N ARG A 425 -0.72 -9.54 3.90
CA ARG A 425 -1.66 -10.65 4.10
C ARG A 425 -1.09 -11.68 5.06
N ARG A 426 -1.95 -12.34 5.85
CA ARG A 426 -1.58 -13.33 6.85
C ARG A 426 -0.54 -14.36 6.36
N HIS A 427 -0.75 -14.94 5.19
CA HIS A 427 0.15 -15.97 4.66
C HIS A 427 1.57 -15.44 4.43
N LYS A 428 1.73 -14.20 3.98
CA LYS A 428 3.05 -13.57 3.79
C LYS A 428 3.78 -13.31 5.12
N GLU A 429 3.02 -12.94 6.15
CA GLU A 429 3.55 -12.65 7.49
C GLU A 429 3.81 -13.89 8.33
N THR A 430 3.46 -15.07 7.83
CA THR A 430 3.69 -16.33 8.54
C THR A 430 5.09 -16.85 8.24
N ILE A 431 5.94 -16.90 9.28
CA ILE A 431 7.34 -17.31 9.22
C ILE A 431 7.43 -18.71 9.84
N GLN A 432 8.07 -19.66 9.16
CA GLN A 432 8.26 -20.99 9.70
C GLN A 432 9.13 -20.94 10.96
N ARG A 433 8.79 -21.71 11.98
CA ARG A 433 9.60 -21.79 13.20
C ARG A 433 11.04 -22.23 12.90
N THR A 434 11.21 -23.19 12.00
CA THR A 434 12.53 -23.67 11.57
C THR A 434 13.41 -22.58 10.97
N TRP A 435 12.82 -21.59 10.31
CA TRP A 435 13.58 -20.44 9.76
C TRP A 435 14.10 -19.53 10.87
N LEU A 436 13.38 -19.39 11.99
CA LEU A 436 13.81 -18.62 13.15
C LEU A 436 14.74 -19.41 14.09
N ASP A 437 14.65 -20.74 14.06
CA ASP A 437 15.52 -21.64 14.87
C ASP A 437 16.89 -21.87 14.18
N THR A 438 17.00 -21.57 12.88
CA THR A 438 18.24 -21.63 12.13
C THR A 438 18.98 -20.29 12.27
N GLU A 439 20.18 -20.33 12.84
CA GLU A 439 21.03 -19.14 12.95
C GLU A 439 21.55 -18.72 11.58
N ALA A 440 21.36 -17.45 11.24
CA ALA A 440 21.89 -16.83 10.02
C ALA A 440 22.22 -15.36 10.29
N THR A 441 23.26 -14.88 9.64
CA THR A 441 23.64 -13.46 9.64
C THR A 441 23.77 -12.94 8.21
N ALA A 442 23.64 -11.64 8.07
CA ALA A 442 23.89 -10.94 6.81
C ALA A 442 24.63 -9.64 7.08
N ASN A 443 25.34 -9.16 6.06
CA ASN A 443 26.02 -7.87 6.12
C ASN A 443 25.04 -6.73 5.87
N PHE A 444 24.98 -5.77 6.79
CA PHE A 444 24.23 -4.52 6.65
C PHE A 444 25.21 -3.35 6.77
N GLN A 445 25.70 -2.83 5.66
CA GLN A 445 26.67 -1.72 5.60
C GLN A 445 27.93 -1.96 6.47
N GLY A 446 28.47 -3.18 6.44
CA GLY A 446 29.66 -3.57 7.21
C GLY A 446 29.36 -4.14 8.61
N LEU A 447 28.11 -4.10 9.07
CA LEU A 447 27.67 -4.68 10.33
C LEU A 447 27.06 -6.06 10.10
N GLU A 448 27.58 -7.10 10.73
CA GLU A 448 26.97 -8.44 10.75
C GLU A 448 25.78 -8.46 11.70
N VAL A 449 24.60 -8.72 11.15
CA VAL A 449 23.31 -8.70 11.88
C VAL A 449 22.55 -10.01 11.70
N PRO A 450 21.77 -10.46 12.71
CA PRO A 450 20.98 -11.65 12.59
C PRO A 450 19.80 -11.45 11.63
N VAL A 451 19.61 -12.40 10.75
CA VAL A 451 18.49 -12.45 9.79
C VAL A 451 17.70 -13.75 9.97
N VAL A 452 16.53 -13.81 9.36
CA VAL A 452 15.76 -15.06 9.29
C VAL A 452 16.58 -16.11 8.54
N GLY A 453 16.79 -17.27 9.13
CA GLY A 453 17.41 -18.41 8.47
C GLY A 453 16.62 -18.84 7.25
N CYS A 454 17.23 -19.61 6.34
CA CYS A 454 16.64 -19.91 5.02
C CYS A 454 16.21 -18.62 4.30
N THR A 455 17.11 -17.64 4.26
CA THR A 455 16.84 -16.26 3.82
C THR A 455 16.24 -16.19 2.42
N GLU A 456 16.70 -17.02 1.49
CA GLU A 456 16.18 -17.05 0.12
C GLU A 456 14.72 -17.53 0.06
N GLU A 457 14.38 -18.58 0.80
CA GLU A 457 13.01 -19.10 0.91
C GLU A 457 12.10 -18.07 1.58
N TYR A 458 12.58 -17.40 2.62
CA TYR A 458 11.84 -16.34 3.29
C TYR A 458 11.56 -15.17 2.33
N LEU A 459 12.56 -14.67 1.62
CA LEU A 459 12.40 -13.58 0.66
C LEU A 459 11.51 -13.97 -0.53
N THR A 460 11.64 -15.19 -1.03
CA THR A 460 10.76 -15.73 -2.07
C THR A 460 9.32 -15.82 -1.58
N HIS A 461 9.11 -16.25 -0.35
CA HIS A 461 7.79 -16.30 0.29
C HIS A 461 7.16 -14.91 0.41
N MET A 462 7.93 -13.91 0.83
CA MET A 462 7.46 -12.54 1.02
C MET A 462 7.20 -11.81 -0.32
N TYR A 463 8.13 -11.90 -1.26
CA TYR A 463 8.20 -11.01 -2.42
C TYR A 463 8.14 -11.72 -3.78
N GLY A 464 8.27 -13.06 -3.82
CA GLY A 464 8.39 -13.80 -5.07
C GLY A 464 9.77 -13.57 -5.70
N ASN A 465 9.84 -12.98 -6.89
CA ASN A 465 11.12 -12.62 -7.51
C ASN A 465 11.71 -11.37 -6.82
N TYR A 466 12.29 -11.57 -5.64
CA TYR A 466 12.77 -10.49 -4.78
C TYR A 466 14.03 -9.76 -5.32
N MET A 467 14.78 -10.39 -6.24
CA MET A 467 15.93 -9.75 -6.88
C MET A 467 15.52 -8.74 -7.95
N ALA A 468 14.30 -8.83 -8.49
CA ALA A 468 13.78 -7.86 -9.43
C ALA A 468 13.57 -6.50 -8.73
N GLN A 469 14.18 -5.47 -9.29
CA GLN A 469 13.96 -4.11 -8.78
C GLN A 469 12.59 -3.60 -9.24
N PRO A 470 11.86 -2.85 -8.38
CA PRO A 470 10.67 -2.16 -8.81
C PRO A 470 10.99 -1.08 -9.83
N ALA A 471 9.99 -0.66 -10.59
CA ALA A 471 10.12 0.45 -11.53
C ALA A 471 10.52 1.74 -10.78
N PRO A 472 11.28 2.67 -11.41
CA PRO A 472 11.78 3.88 -10.76
C PRO A 472 10.71 4.71 -10.05
N TRP A 473 9.51 4.81 -10.62
CA TRP A 473 8.37 5.52 -10.00
C TRP A 473 7.78 4.84 -8.76
N ASN A 474 8.15 3.58 -8.50
CA ASN A 474 7.80 2.84 -7.28
C ASN A 474 8.95 2.82 -6.25
N ARG A 475 10.07 3.49 -6.54
CA ARG A 475 11.24 3.59 -5.66
C ARG A 475 11.19 4.87 -4.84
N ALA A 476 10.13 5.04 -4.07
CA ALA A 476 9.96 6.21 -3.20
C ALA A 476 9.70 5.77 -1.77
N SER A 477 10.34 6.45 -0.81
CA SER A 477 10.04 6.27 0.60
C SER A 477 8.63 6.75 0.91
N ARG A 478 7.87 5.94 1.65
CA ARG A 478 6.49 6.28 2.03
C ARG A 478 6.40 7.50 2.96
N HIS A 479 7.42 7.73 3.78
CA HIS A 479 7.45 8.80 4.78
C HIS A 479 8.13 10.08 4.28
N PHE A 480 8.91 10.01 3.19
CA PHE A 480 9.59 11.15 2.59
C PHE A 480 8.94 11.62 1.28
N ALA A 481 8.20 10.76 0.60
CA ALA A 481 7.49 11.18 -0.61
C ALA A 481 6.32 12.12 -0.29
N ARG A 482 6.23 13.25 -0.99
CA ARG A 482 5.19 14.30 -0.78
C ARG A 482 3.75 13.79 -0.91
N PHE A 483 3.55 12.62 -1.50
CA PHE A 483 2.24 12.01 -1.78
C PHE A 483 1.87 10.90 -0.80
N TYR A 484 2.76 10.55 0.11
CA TYR A 484 2.44 9.65 1.20
C TYR A 484 2.28 10.50 2.47
N PRO A 485 1.07 10.62 3.03
CA PRO A 485 0.91 11.31 4.30
C PRO A 485 1.82 10.65 5.33
N THR A 486 2.65 11.46 5.97
CA THR A 486 3.46 11.02 7.10
C THR A 486 2.53 10.47 8.18
N ASP A 487 2.95 9.44 8.90
CA ASP A 487 2.18 8.85 10.01
C ASP A 487 1.86 9.85 11.13
N SER A 488 2.36 11.10 11.05
CA SER A 488 2.04 12.21 11.95
C SER A 488 0.71 12.90 11.62
N GLU A 489 0.10 12.64 10.45
CA GLU A 489 -1.19 13.23 10.03
C GLU A 489 -2.31 12.19 9.82
N SER A 490 -2.07 10.91 10.17
CA SER A 490 -3.08 9.84 10.04
C SER A 490 -3.48 9.23 11.39
#